data_11a4541d4a92b48a3d7bbb2cec721113
#
_entry.id   11a4541d4a92b48a3d7bbb2cec721113
#
_cell.length_a   1.000
_cell.length_b   1.000
_cell.length_c   1.000
_cell.angle_alpha   90.00
_cell.angle_beta   90.00
_cell.angle_gamma   90.00
#
_symmetry.space_group_name_H-M   'P 1'
#
loop_
_entity.id
_entity.type
_entity.pdbx_description
1 polymer ?
#
loop_
_entity_poly.entity_id
_entity_poly.type
_entity_poly.pdbx_seq_one_letter_code
_entity_poly.pdbx_strand_id
1 'polypeptide(L)'
;WLIPLSKETEKFDLVINAAAETHVDHSFVRPIDFINTNIIGLHNLASYCYETDTPLLHLSTDEIIGTGDPIYEDSFNQPCNPYSFTKSAGEKLLHAYGKCYDLNWKAVRLNNTYGLKQFPDKLIPLFIDKINKGEKLTLHGDGSVLRCFMHVDDFVDAVELIIEKGNNKEIYNVATNEEHSVAKVTQMICDAMNISFKDNIINVKDRPFNDPKYNTQNDKILALGK
;
A
#
# COMPACT_ATOMS: atom_id res chain seq x y z
N TRP A 1 -1.92 12.32 -15.19
CA TRP A 1 -2.65 12.42 -13.92
C TRP A 1 -2.89 13.87 -13.48
N LEU A 2 -2.06 14.85 -13.88
CA LEU A 2 -2.23 16.26 -13.53
C LEU A 2 -3.21 17.01 -14.44
N ILE A 3 -3.64 16.40 -15.54
CA ILE A 3 -4.64 16.95 -16.45
C ILE A 3 -5.97 16.28 -16.14
N PRO A 4 -7.07 17.03 -15.97
CA PRO A 4 -8.40 16.45 -15.81
C PRO A 4 -8.74 15.50 -16.96
N LEU A 5 -9.32 14.36 -16.64
CA LEU A 5 -9.86 13.44 -17.64
C LEU A 5 -11.06 14.12 -18.32
N SER A 6 -11.17 14.02 -19.64
CA SER A 6 -12.28 14.62 -20.35
C SER A 6 -13.54 13.74 -20.25
N LYS A 7 -14.72 14.37 -20.27
CA LYS A 7 -16.03 13.67 -20.31
C LYS A 7 -16.25 12.87 -21.59
N GLU A 8 -15.45 13.11 -22.63
CA GLU A 8 -15.51 12.38 -23.89
C GLU A 8 -14.80 11.04 -23.88
N THR A 9 -14.14 10.69 -22.74
CA THR A 9 -13.57 9.36 -22.55
C THR A 9 -14.68 8.32 -22.38
N GLU A 10 -14.41 7.14 -22.86
CA GLU A 10 -15.31 5.98 -22.74
C GLU A 10 -15.73 5.78 -21.27
N LYS A 11 -17.02 5.51 -21.02
CA LYS A 11 -17.53 5.17 -19.69
C LYS A 11 -17.10 3.76 -19.32
N PHE A 12 -16.56 3.60 -18.12
CA PHE A 12 -16.13 2.32 -17.55
C PHE A 12 -17.15 1.83 -16.52
N ASP A 13 -17.24 0.53 -16.33
CA ASP A 13 -18.08 -0.08 -15.29
C ASP A 13 -17.46 0.08 -13.90
N LEU A 14 -16.13 0.20 -13.83
CA LEU A 14 -15.35 0.38 -12.61
C LEU A 14 -14.00 1.00 -12.94
N VAL A 15 -13.56 1.93 -12.12
CA VAL A 15 -12.16 2.43 -12.11
C VAL A 15 -11.44 1.86 -10.89
N ILE A 16 -10.31 1.18 -11.11
CA ILE A 16 -9.41 0.74 -10.03
C ILE A 16 -8.18 1.64 -10.02
N ASN A 17 -8.03 2.45 -8.97
CA ASN A 17 -6.86 3.30 -8.81
C ASN A 17 -5.73 2.57 -8.08
N ALA A 18 -4.82 1.96 -8.84
CA ALA A 18 -3.57 1.40 -8.35
C ALA A 18 -2.36 2.34 -8.58
N ALA A 19 -2.58 3.51 -9.20
CA ALA A 19 -1.51 4.46 -9.49
C ALA A 19 -1.13 5.26 -8.24
N ALA A 20 0.12 5.18 -7.84
CA ALA A 20 0.67 5.96 -6.72
C ALA A 20 2.20 6.04 -6.77
N GLU A 21 2.75 7.10 -6.20
CA GLU A 21 4.12 7.10 -5.69
C GLU A 21 4.12 6.35 -4.36
N THR A 22 4.98 5.30 -4.23
CA THR A 22 4.90 4.35 -3.09
C THR A 22 6.20 4.12 -2.34
N HIS A 23 7.33 4.70 -2.78
CA HIS A 23 8.63 4.46 -2.16
C HIS A 23 8.84 5.44 -1.00
N VAL A 24 8.76 4.96 0.25
CA VAL A 24 8.83 5.81 1.46
C VAL A 24 10.09 6.68 1.47
N ASP A 25 11.28 6.13 1.14
CA ASP A 25 12.54 6.91 1.16
C ASP A 25 12.51 8.04 0.13
N HIS A 26 11.91 7.84 -1.02
CA HIS A 26 11.73 8.92 -2.01
C HIS A 26 10.79 10.00 -1.50
N SER A 27 9.81 9.66 -0.66
CA SER A 27 8.87 10.63 -0.12
C SER A 27 9.54 11.67 0.80
N PHE A 28 10.63 11.31 1.48
CA PHE A 28 11.41 12.26 2.28
C PHE A 28 12.19 13.26 1.42
N VAL A 29 12.57 12.87 0.20
CA VAL A 29 13.41 13.71 -0.68
C VAL A 29 12.55 14.53 -1.66
N ARG A 30 11.45 13.95 -2.16
CA ARG A 30 10.59 14.56 -3.18
C ARG A 30 9.11 14.50 -2.78
N PRO A 31 8.69 15.07 -1.64
CA PRO A 31 7.31 14.95 -1.14
C PRO A 31 6.27 15.53 -2.10
N ILE A 32 6.64 16.52 -2.91
CA ILE A 32 5.73 17.14 -3.88
C ILE A 32 5.26 16.18 -4.97
N ASP A 33 6.10 15.23 -5.40
CA ASP A 33 5.73 14.22 -6.38
C ASP A 33 4.62 13.31 -5.83
N PHE A 34 4.69 12.98 -4.55
CA PHE A 34 3.68 12.22 -3.84
C PHE A 34 2.36 12.97 -3.71
N ILE A 35 2.40 14.28 -3.41
CA ILE A 35 1.20 15.13 -3.36
C ILE A 35 0.54 15.16 -4.74
N ASN A 36 1.32 15.43 -5.78
CA ASN A 36 0.81 15.51 -7.16
C ASN A 36 0.18 14.19 -7.60
N THR A 37 0.88 13.07 -7.38
CA THR A 37 0.39 11.76 -7.84
C THR A 37 -0.74 11.24 -6.97
N ASN A 38 -0.54 11.20 -5.63
CA ASN A 38 -1.45 10.49 -4.74
C ASN A 38 -2.67 11.32 -4.34
N ILE A 39 -2.59 12.65 -4.37
CA ILE A 39 -3.71 13.55 -4.00
C ILE A 39 -4.32 14.16 -5.24
N ILE A 40 -3.56 14.92 -6.04
CA ILE A 40 -4.10 15.61 -7.21
C ILE A 40 -4.53 14.58 -8.28
N GLY A 41 -3.73 13.54 -8.51
CA GLY A 41 -4.10 12.45 -9.42
C GLY A 41 -5.38 11.74 -8.99
N LEU A 42 -5.54 11.44 -7.70
CA LEU A 42 -6.77 10.85 -7.18
C LEU A 42 -7.96 11.81 -7.27
N HIS A 43 -7.76 13.12 -7.03
CA HIS A 43 -8.80 14.12 -7.23
C HIS A 43 -9.33 14.11 -8.67
N ASN A 44 -8.45 14.07 -9.66
CA ASN A 44 -8.84 14.03 -11.06
C ASN A 44 -9.65 12.77 -11.40
N LEU A 45 -9.24 11.60 -10.86
CA LEU A 45 -10.01 10.36 -11.01
C LEU A 45 -11.37 10.43 -10.31
N ALA A 46 -11.43 10.93 -9.09
CA ALA A 46 -12.67 11.05 -8.34
C ALA A 46 -13.65 12.01 -9.04
N SER A 47 -13.15 13.12 -9.61
CA SER A 47 -13.94 14.04 -10.41
C SER A 47 -14.51 13.37 -11.67
N TYR A 48 -13.66 12.65 -12.41
CA TYR A 48 -14.09 11.87 -13.57
C TYR A 48 -15.15 10.82 -13.19
N CYS A 49 -14.92 10.04 -12.13
CA CYS A 49 -15.85 9.01 -11.67
C CYS A 49 -17.19 9.59 -11.24
N TYR A 50 -17.18 10.74 -10.56
CA TYR A 50 -18.40 11.47 -10.24
C TYR A 50 -19.15 11.95 -11.49
N GLU A 51 -18.45 12.57 -12.44
CA GLU A 51 -19.04 13.14 -13.66
C GLU A 51 -19.61 12.07 -14.61
N THR A 52 -19.07 10.86 -14.59
CA THR A 52 -19.50 9.73 -15.44
C THR A 52 -20.34 8.70 -14.70
N ASP A 53 -20.64 8.92 -13.42
CA ASP A 53 -21.33 7.95 -12.56
C ASP A 53 -20.65 6.57 -12.61
N THR A 54 -19.31 6.56 -12.49
CA THR A 54 -18.48 5.35 -12.51
C THR A 54 -17.98 5.04 -11.10
N PRO A 55 -18.15 3.81 -10.57
CA PRO A 55 -17.61 3.41 -9.27
C PRO A 55 -16.08 3.48 -9.24
N LEU A 56 -15.52 3.84 -8.08
CA LEU A 56 -14.07 3.95 -7.87
C LEU A 56 -13.60 3.03 -6.74
N LEU A 57 -12.67 2.11 -7.03
CA LEU A 57 -11.90 1.38 -6.04
C LEU A 57 -10.51 1.98 -5.91
N HIS A 58 -10.10 2.39 -4.70
CA HIS A 58 -8.80 2.99 -4.43
C HIS A 58 -7.93 2.06 -3.58
N LEU A 59 -6.72 1.76 -4.06
CA LEU A 59 -5.72 1.04 -3.27
C LEU A 59 -4.99 2.02 -2.34
N SER A 60 -5.19 1.84 -1.04
CA SER A 60 -4.57 2.59 0.06
C SER A 60 -3.49 1.75 0.76
N THR A 61 -3.15 2.07 1.99
CA THR A 61 -2.11 1.39 2.78
C THR A 61 -2.48 1.39 4.27
N ASP A 62 -2.03 0.40 5.01
CA ASP A 62 -2.12 0.34 6.46
C ASP A 62 -1.21 1.38 7.17
N GLU A 63 -0.17 1.86 6.50
CA GLU A 63 0.76 2.87 7.04
C GLU A 63 0.09 4.20 7.43
N ILE A 64 -1.13 4.47 6.97
CA ILE A 64 -1.84 5.72 7.29
C ILE A 64 -2.27 5.83 8.75
N ILE A 65 -2.37 4.69 9.44
CA ILE A 65 -2.77 4.66 10.85
C ILE A 65 -1.57 4.97 11.76
N GLY A 66 -0.35 4.69 11.30
CA GLY A 66 0.83 4.71 12.15
C GLY A 66 0.85 3.51 13.11
N THR A 67 1.55 3.65 14.22
CA THR A 67 1.60 2.61 15.27
C THR A 67 0.26 2.47 15.97
N GLY A 68 -0.40 1.33 15.80
CA GLY A 68 -1.63 0.94 16.49
C GLY A 68 -1.61 -0.55 16.82
N ASP A 69 -2.29 -0.94 17.90
CA ASP A 69 -2.37 -2.35 18.29
C ASP A 69 -3.64 -2.62 19.12
N PRO A 70 -4.69 -3.15 18.51
CA PRO A 70 -4.90 -3.46 17.08
C PRO A 70 -5.30 -2.25 16.21
N ILE A 71 -5.18 -2.40 14.88
CA ILE A 71 -5.58 -1.41 13.85
C ILE A 71 -6.85 -1.89 13.14
N TYR A 72 -7.93 -1.09 13.25
CA TYR A 72 -9.20 -1.29 12.54
C TYR A 72 -9.40 -0.21 11.46
N GLU A 73 -10.44 -0.36 10.63
CA GLU A 73 -10.74 0.60 9.56
C GLU A 73 -11.13 1.99 10.09
N ASP A 74 -11.71 2.08 11.27
CA ASP A 74 -12.10 3.32 11.96
C ASP A 74 -11.01 3.88 12.89
N SER A 75 -9.86 3.21 13.01
CA SER A 75 -8.74 3.71 13.80
C SER A 75 -8.29 5.10 13.34
N PHE A 76 -7.87 5.93 14.28
CA PHE A 76 -7.46 7.30 13.99
C PHE A 76 -6.20 7.32 13.14
N ASN A 77 -6.25 8.04 12.01
CA ASN A 77 -5.12 8.15 11.10
C ASN A 77 -4.02 9.05 11.69
N GLN A 78 -2.82 8.49 11.85
CA GLN A 78 -1.62 9.17 12.33
C GLN A 78 -0.44 8.90 11.39
N PRO A 79 -0.48 9.37 10.12
CA PRO A 79 0.57 9.10 9.16
C PRO A 79 1.89 9.71 9.62
N CYS A 80 2.99 8.93 9.58
CA CYS A 80 4.28 9.30 10.15
C CYS A 80 5.33 9.66 9.09
N ASN A 81 4.99 9.61 7.81
CA ASN A 81 5.88 9.98 6.71
C ASN A 81 5.09 10.64 5.56
N PRO A 82 5.77 11.34 4.62
CA PRO A 82 5.07 12.04 3.53
C PRO A 82 4.25 11.10 2.62
N TYR A 83 4.70 9.85 2.39
CA TYR A 83 3.92 8.87 1.63
C TYR A 83 2.61 8.53 2.32
N SER A 84 2.67 8.07 3.59
CA SER A 84 1.48 7.69 4.35
C SER A 84 0.52 8.87 4.54
N PHE A 85 1.05 10.10 4.71
CA PHE A 85 0.23 11.32 4.72
C PHE A 85 -0.58 11.47 3.42
N THR A 86 0.06 11.31 2.24
CA THR A 86 -0.65 11.48 0.96
C THR A 86 -1.72 10.40 0.74
N LYS A 87 -1.47 9.17 1.19
CA LYS A 87 -2.47 8.10 1.14
C LYS A 87 -3.64 8.35 2.10
N SER A 88 -3.36 8.83 3.33
CA SER A 88 -4.40 9.25 4.28
C SER A 88 -5.25 10.40 3.73
N ALA A 89 -4.61 11.41 3.13
CA ALA A 89 -5.31 12.52 2.48
C ALA A 89 -6.21 12.04 1.33
N GLY A 90 -5.77 11.05 0.56
CA GLY A 90 -6.56 10.43 -0.50
C GLY A 90 -7.85 9.79 0.02
N GLU A 91 -7.80 9.03 1.12
CA GLU A 91 -9.01 8.47 1.74
C GLU A 91 -9.97 9.55 2.25
N LYS A 92 -9.45 10.62 2.86
CA LYS A 92 -10.28 11.75 3.31
C LYS A 92 -10.91 12.49 2.13
N LEU A 93 -10.20 12.61 1.01
CA LEU A 93 -10.74 13.16 -0.24
C LEU A 93 -11.91 12.33 -0.75
N LEU A 94 -11.77 10.99 -0.83
CA LEU A 94 -12.87 10.11 -1.25
C LEU A 94 -14.07 10.17 -0.31
N HIS A 95 -13.82 10.24 1.01
CA HIS A 95 -14.89 10.43 1.98
C HIS A 95 -15.66 11.73 1.73
N ALA A 96 -14.95 12.85 1.46
CA ALA A 96 -15.57 14.14 1.13
C ALA A 96 -16.40 14.05 -0.16
N TYR A 97 -15.85 13.41 -1.22
CA TYR A 97 -16.58 13.19 -2.47
C TYR A 97 -17.85 12.34 -2.26
N GLY A 98 -17.76 11.29 -1.46
CA GLY A 98 -18.91 10.46 -1.12
C GLY A 98 -19.99 11.20 -0.33
N LYS A 99 -19.62 12.17 0.52
CA LYS A 99 -20.56 12.97 1.30
C LYS A 99 -21.18 14.13 0.51
N CYS A 100 -20.36 14.83 -0.30
CA CYS A 100 -20.80 16.07 -0.98
C CYS A 100 -21.42 15.78 -2.34
N TYR A 101 -20.96 14.75 -3.03
CA TYR A 101 -21.29 14.49 -4.45
C TYR A 101 -21.89 13.10 -4.68
N ASP A 102 -22.09 12.33 -3.60
CA ASP A 102 -22.61 10.96 -3.66
C ASP A 102 -21.76 9.97 -4.49
N LEU A 103 -20.47 10.27 -4.67
CA LEU A 103 -19.55 9.38 -5.39
C LEU A 103 -19.60 7.97 -4.79
N ASN A 104 -19.79 6.96 -5.65
CA ASN A 104 -19.66 5.55 -5.28
C ASN A 104 -18.17 5.17 -5.24
N TRP A 105 -17.64 4.91 -4.06
CA TRP A 105 -16.24 4.54 -3.89
C TRP A 105 -16.05 3.45 -2.85
N LYS A 106 -14.96 2.71 -2.98
CA LYS A 106 -14.42 1.81 -1.95
C LYS A 106 -12.92 2.05 -1.83
N ALA A 107 -12.33 1.79 -0.68
CA ALA A 107 -10.89 1.80 -0.49
C ALA A 107 -10.40 0.51 0.17
N VAL A 108 -9.21 0.07 -0.21
CA VAL A 108 -8.55 -1.13 0.32
C VAL A 108 -7.22 -0.71 0.92
N ARG A 109 -7.04 -0.90 2.22
CA ARG A 109 -5.76 -0.76 2.90
C ARG A 109 -5.05 -2.11 2.86
N LEU A 110 -3.89 -2.13 2.24
CA LEU A 110 -3.07 -3.33 2.10
C LEU A 110 -1.76 -3.16 2.85
N ASN A 111 -1.22 -4.27 3.31
CA ASN A 111 0.15 -4.34 3.81
C ASN A 111 1.13 -4.70 2.68
N ASN A 112 2.38 -5.12 3.00
CA ASN A 112 3.39 -5.33 1.95
C ASN A 112 3.01 -6.49 1.03
N THR A 113 2.42 -6.17 -0.10
CA THR A 113 2.09 -7.14 -1.14
C THR A 113 3.35 -7.49 -1.93
N TYR A 114 3.56 -8.78 -2.19
CA TYR A 114 4.67 -9.27 -3.00
C TYR A 114 4.20 -10.28 -4.04
N GLY A 115 4.99 -10.48 -5.09
CA GLY A 115 4.68 -11.46 -6.12
C GLY A 115 5.49 -11.27 -7.38
N LEU A 116 5.24 -12.12 -8.37
CA LEU A 116 5.88 -12.06 -9.66
C LEU A 116 5.64 -10.70 -10.34
N LYS A 117 6.67 -10.12 -10.97
CA LYS A 117 6.65 -8.80 -11.61
C LYS A 117 6.52 -7.61 -10.66
N GLN A 118 6.67 -7.79 -9.35
CA GLN A 118 6.77 -6.67 -8.43
C GLN A 118 7.91 -5.72 -8.85
N PHE A 119 7.69 -4.42 -8.67
CA PHE A 119 8.69 -3.41 -9.04
C PHE A 119 10.02 -3.65 -8.29
N PRO A 120 11.17 -3.57 -8.98
CA PRO A 120 12.46 -4.03 -8.45
C PRO A 120 13.05 -3.18 -7.31
N ASP A 121 12.44 -2.05 -6.92
CA ASP A 121 12.85 -1.26 -5.77
C ASP A 121 12.33 -1.80 -4.42
N LYS A 122 11.41 -2.78 -4.45
CA LYS A 122 10.82 -3.37 -3.24
C LYS A 122 11.70 -4.47 -2.67
N LEU A 123 11.63 -4.68 -1.35
CA LEU A 123 12.53 -5.53 -0.58
C LEU A 123 12.85 -6.87 -1.24
N ILE A 124 11.82 -7.66 -1.56
CA ILE A 124 12.01 -9.03 -2.07
C ILE A 124 12.66 -9.02 -3.45
N PRO A 125 12.11 -8.36 -4.50
CA PRO A 125 12.76 -8.37 -5.80
C PRO A 125 14.11 -7.66 -5.80
N LEU A 126 14.29 -6.58 -5.02
CA LEU A 126 15.56 -5.89 -4.88
C LEU A 126 16.66 -6.81 -4.35
N PHE A 127 16.35 -7.60 -3.31
CA PHE A 127 17.33 -8.48 -2.69
C PHE A 127 17.66 -9.67 -3.60
N ILE A 128 16.67 -10.22 -4.29
CA ILE A 128 16.91 -11.27 -5.31
C ILE A 128 17.82 -10.74 -6.42
N ASP A 129 17.57 -9.53 -6.93
CA ASP A 129 18.40 -8.91 -7.98
C ASP A 129 19.84 -8.66 -7.50
N LYS A 130 20.00 -8.13 -6.29
CA LYS A 130 21.33 -7.91 -5.68
C LYS A 130 22.11 -9.21 -5.51
N ILE A 131 21.46 -10.29 -5.03
CA ILE A 131 22.09 -11.60 -4.90
C ILE A 131 22.56 -12.10 -6.25
N ASN A 132 21.74 -12.01 -7.29
CA ASN A 132 22.11 -12.43 -8.65
C ASN A 132 23.29 -11.63 -9.23
N LYS A 133 23.48 -10.38 -8.78
CA LYS A 133 24.62 -9.53 -9.15
C LYS A 133 25.84 -9.71 -8.24
N GLY A 134 25.77 -10.54 -7.20
CA GLY A 134 26.84 -10.70 -6.21
C GLY A 134 27.02 -9.48 -5.30
N GLU A 135 26.00 -8.63 -5.19
CA GLU A 135 26.00 -7.43 -4.34
C GLU A 135 25.56 -7.77 -2.91
N LYS A 136 26.02 -6.96 -1.95
CA LYS A 136 25.58 -7.07 -0.55
C LYS A 136 24.16 -6.55 -0.36
N LEU A 137 23.43 -7.16 0.58
CA LEU A 137 22.09 -6.77 0.98
C LEU A 137 22.19 -5.75 2.12
N THR A 138 21.42 -4.66 2.02
CA THR A 138 21.44 -3.58 3.02
C THR A 138 20.24 -3.69 3.94
N LEU A 139 20.47 -3.82 5.26
CA LEU A 139 19.44 -3.74 6.28
C LEU A 139 19.50 -2.38 6.98
N HIS A 140 18.37 -1.68 7.06
CA HIS A 140 18.23 -0.47 7.87
C HIS A 140 18.21 -0.85 9.37
N GLY A 141 19.01 -0.18 10.17
CA GLY A 141 19.19 -0.54 11.57
C GLY A 141 19.68 -1.97 11.74
N ASP A 142 19.04 -2.74 12.59
CA ASP A 142 19.29 -4.17 12.80
C ASP A 142 18.32 -5.10 12.02
N GLY A 143 17.38 -4.51 11.27
CA GLY A 143 16.34 -5.23 10.55
C GLY A 143 15.23 -5.83 11.43
N SER A 144 15.11 -5.40 12.69
CA SER A 144 14.12 -5.92 13.65
C SER A 144 12.69 -5.46 13.39
N VAL A 145 12.49 -4.43 12.56
CA VAL A 145 11.18 -3.91 12.20
C VAL A 145 10.29 -5.02 11.64
N LEU A 146 9.07 -5.13 12.19
CA LEU A 146 8.10 -6.16 11.80
C LEU A 146 7.21 -5.68 10.66
N ARG A 147 6.96 -6.58 9.70
CA ARG A 147 6.03 -6.35 8.58
C ARG A 147 5.26 -7.62 8.28
N CYS A 148 4.02 -7.45 7.85
CA CYS A 148 3.23 -8.51 7.25
C CYS A 148 3.44 -8.50 5.74
N PHE A 149 3.54 -9.68 5.14
CA PHE A 149 3.72 -9.84 3.69
C PHE A 149 2.57 -10.69 3.14
N MET A 150 1.90 -10.19 2.10
CA MET A 150 0.78 -10.85 1.44
C MET A 150 1.16 -11.20 -0.01
N HIS A 151 0.88 -12.43 -0.44
CA HIS A 151 1.05 -12.75 -1.86
C HIS A 151 0.02 -12.01 -2.71
N VAL A 152 0.44 -11.61 -3.91
CA VAL A 152 -0.43 -10.80 -4.79
C VAL A 152 -1.71 -11.53 -5.20
N ASP A 153 -1.70 -12.87 -5.30
CA ASP A 153 -2.89 -13.64 -5.65
C ASP A 153 -3.94 -13.56 -4.52
N ASP A 154 -3.52 -13.68 -3.24
CA ASP A 154 -4.43 -13.52 -2.09
C ASP A 154 -5.00 -12.09 -2.02
N PHE A 155 -4.18 -11.10 -2.39
CA PHE A 155 -4.63 -9.71 -2.47
C PHE A 155 -5.67 -9.52 -3.59
N VAL A 156 -5.45 -10.10 -4.77
CA VAL A 156 -6.40 -10.02 -5.90
C VAL A 156 -7.73 -10.66 -5.53
N ASP A 157 -7.72 -11.87 -4.93
CA ASP A 157 -8.94 -12.52 -4.45
C ASP A 157 -9.72 -11.66 -3.45
N ALA A 158 -9.01 -10.97 -2.54
CA ALA A 158 -9.63 -10.06 -1.58
C ALA A 158 -10.25 -8.83 -2.26
N VAL A 159 -9.58 -8.27 -3.28
CA VAL A 159 -10.08 -7.15 -4.08
C VAL A 159 -11.33 -7.56 -4.86
N GLU A 160 -11.35 -8.74 -5.49
CA GLU A 160 -12.53 -9.26 -6.19
C GLU A 160 -13.72 -9.42 -5.23
N LEU A 161 -13.50 -9.98 -4.05
CA LEU A 161 -14.54 -10.10 -3.02
C LEU A 161 -15.10 -8.73 -2.60
N ILE A 162 -14.24 -7.71 -2.43
CA ILE A 162 -14.66 -6.35 -2.09
C ILE A 162 -15.43 -5.70 -3.24
N ILE A 163 -15.02 -5.91 -4.49
CA ILE A 163 -15.76 -5.41 -5.65
C ILE A 163 -17.18 -5.99 -5.66
N GLU A 164 -17.31 -7.30 -5.50
CA GLU A 164 -18.58 -8.03 -5.60
C GLU A 164 -19.50 -7.77 -4.40
N LYS A 165 -18.98 -7.82 -3.17
CA LYS A 165 -19.78 -7.84 -1.94
C LYS A 165 -19.56 -6.66 -1.00
N GLY A 166 -18.52 -5.88 -1.21
CA GLY A 166 -18.21 -4.74 -0.34
C GLY A 166 -19.24 -3.61 -0.47
N ASN A 167 -19.54 -2.97 0.65
CA ASN A 167 -20.42 -1.81 0.68
C ASN A 167 -19.75 -0.57 0.09
N ASN A 168 -20.55 0.29 -0.54
CA ASN A 168 -20.11 1.58 -1.06
C ASN A 168 -19.73 2.54 0.07
N LYS A 169 -18.77 3.43 -0.20
CA LYS A 169 -18.26 4.46 0.73
C LYS A 169 -17.62 3.86 1.98
N GLU A 170 -17.02 2.67 1.82
CA GLU A 170 -16.41 1.91 2.89
C GLU A 170 -14.93 1.62 2.61
N ILE A 171 -14.18 1.49 3.69
CA ILE A 171 -12.78 1.08 3.71
C ILE A 171 -12.71 -0.36 4.18
N TYR A 172 -11.79 -1.15 3.61
CA TYR A 172 -11.51 -2.53 3.99
C TYR A 172 -10.02 -2.71 4.25
N ASN A 173 -9.66 -3.21 5.41
CA ASN A 173 -8.32 -3.69 5.67
C ASN A 173 -8.14 -5.07 5.02
N VAL A 174 -7.01 -5.25 4.31
CA VAL A 174 -6.61 -6.51 3.70
C VAL A 174 -5.17 -6.78 4.10
N ALA A 175 -4.99 -7.61 5.13
CA ALA A 175 -3.70 -7.88 5.75
C ALA A 175 -3.55 -9.38 6.05
N THR A 176 -2.32 -9.83 6.22
CA THR A 176 -2.00 -11.12 6.83
C THR A 176 -1.70 -10.90 8.32
N ASN A 177 -1.92 -11.93 9.12
CA ASN A 177 -1.59 -11.91 10.55
C ASN A 177 -0.18 -12.43 10.83
N GLU A 178 0.57 -12.81 9.80
CA GLU A 178 1.94 -13.31 9.94
C GLU A 178 2.95 -12.16 9.89
N GLU A 179 3.46 -11.78 11.06
CA GLU A 179 4.49 -10.76 11.19
C GLU A 179 5.89 -11.39 11.07
N HIS A 180 6.71 -10.82 10.19
CA HIS A 180 8.12 -11.17 10.08
C HIS A 180 9.00 -9.93 10.20
N SER A 181 10.13 -10.06 10.89
CA SER A 181 11.16 -9.01 10.82
C SER A 181 11.77 -8.95 9.42
N VAL A 182 12.18 -7.75 9.01
CA VAL A 182 12.89 -7.57 7.73
C VAL A 182 14.14 -8.46 7.67
N ALA A 183 14.87 -8.61 8.78
CA ALA A 183 15.99 -9.54 8.88
C ALA A 183 15.57 -11.01 8.65
N LYS A 184 14.42 -11.43 9.19
CA LYS A 184 13.90 -12.79 8.99
C LYS A 184 13.53 -13.04 7.53
N VAL A 185 12.82 -12.11 6.88
CA VAL A 185 12.49 -12.22 5.44
C VAL A 185 13.77 -12.25 4.60
N THR A 186 14.75 -11.42 4.93
CA THR A 186 16.05 -11.44 4.25
C THR A 186 16.77 -12.78 4.40
N GLN A 187 16.74 -13.37 5.62
CA GLN A 187 17.29 -14.72 5.85
C GLN A 187 16.56 -15.76 4.96
N MET A 188 15.23 -15.71 4.88
CA MET A 188 14.45 -16.62 4.03
C MET A 188 14.83 -16.51 2.55
N ILE A 189 15.06 -15.30 2.06
CA ILE A 189 15.53 -15.07 0.69
C ILE A 189 16.93 -15.68 0.48
N CYS A 190 17.84 -15.42 1.41
CA CYS A 190 19.20 -16.01 1.36
C CYS A 190 19.16 -17.54 1.35
N ASP A 191 18.35 -18.15 2.22
CA ASP A 191 18.20 -19.62 2.30
C ASP A 191 17.64 -20.17 0.98
N ALA A 192 16.60 -19.54 0.42
CA ALA A 192 16.00 -19.95 -0.84
C ALA A 192 16.99 -19.84 -2.03
N MET A 193 17.92 -18.89 -1.98
CA MET A 193 18.95 -18.68 -3.00
C MET A 193 20.28 -19.36 -2.68
N ASN A 194 20.34 -20.16 -1.61
CA ASN A 194 21.52 -20.92 -1.19
C ASN A 194 22.78 -20.07 -0.95
N ILE A 195 22.61 -18.89 -0.33
CA ILE A 195 23.73 -18.02 0.09
C ILE A 195 23.72 -17.80 1.61
N SER A 196 24.91 -17.50 2.16
CA SER A 196 25.05 -17.18 3.59
C SER A 196 24.48 -15.78 3.89
N PHE A 197 23.48 -15.71 4.78
CA PHE A 197 22.96 -14.43 5.27
C PHE A 197 24.08 -13.60 5.90
N LYS A 198 24.83 -14.18 6.86
CA LYS A 198 25.84 -13.49 7.65
C LYS A 198 26.91 -12.83 6.78
N ASP A 199 27.33 -13.49 5.69
CA ASP A 199 28.40 -13.00 4.83
C ASP A 199 27.91 -11.97 3.82
N ASN A 200 26.60 -11.83 3.61
CA ASN A 200 26.04 -10.98 2.57
C ASN A 200 25.30 -9.75 3.07
N ILE A 201 25.21 -9.52 4.39
CA ILE A 201 24.49 -8.39 4.97
C ILE A 201 25.44 -7.22 5.29
N ILE A 202 24.96 -5.99 5.02
CA ILE A 202 25.54 -4.73 5.52
C ILE A 202 24.43 -3.97 6.24
N ASN A 203 24.64 -3.66 7.53
CA ASN A 203 23.73 -2.79 8.26
C ASN A 203 24.03 -1.33 7.91
N VAL A 204 22.99 -0.56 7.61
CA VAL A 204 23.07 0.88 7.33
C VAL A 204 22.27 1.65 8.36
N LYS A 205 22.48 2.97 8.41
CA LYS A 205 21.71 3.85 9.30
C LYS A 205 20.21 3.68 9.05
N ASP A 206 19.42 3.60 10.12
CA ASP A 206 17.96 3.52 10.01
C ASP A 206 17.35 4.79 9.40
N ARG A 207 16.13 4.67 8.93
CA ARG A 207 15.30 5.75 8.40
C ARG A 207 15.08 6.83 9.48
N PRO A 208 14.77 8.07 9.08
CA PRO A 208 14.43 9.14 10.05
C PRO A 208 13.25 8.75 10.96
N PHE A 209 12.30 8.00 10.41
CA PHE A 209 11.20 7.38 11.13
C PHE A 209 10.83 6.04 10.48
N ASN A 210 10.50 5.05 11.30
CA ASN A 210 10.10 3.72 10.86
C ASN A 210 9.14 3.13 11.91
N ASP A 211 7.87 2.92 11.54
CA ASP A 211 6.91 2.28 12.43
C ASP A 211 7.39 0.88 12.80
N PRO A 212 7.37 0.49 14.09
CA PRO A 212 7.89 -0.82 14.52
C PRO A 212 7.07 -2.00 14.00
N LYS A 213 5.73 -1.84 13.92
CA LYS A 213 4.80 -2.86 13.40
C LYS A 213 3.46 -2.26 13.00
N TYR A 214 2.67 -3.03 12.24
CA TYR A 214 1.27 -2.76 11.91
C TYR A 214 0.43 -4.01 12.20
N ASN A 215 -0.36 -3.99 13.28
CA ASN A 215 -1.28 -5.08 13.64
C ASN A 215 -2.68 -4.83 13.07
N THR A 216 -2.80 -4.98 11.76
CA THR A 216 -4.02 -4.67 11.01
C THR A 216 -5.03 -5.81 11.09
N GLN A 217 -6.26 -5.50 11.51
CA GLN A 217 -7.34 -6.46 11.65
C GLN A 217 -8.18 -6.55 10.38
N ASN A 218 -8.66 -7.77 10.07
CA ASN A 218 -9.38 -8.12 8.84
C ASN A 218 -10.87 -8.44 9.07
N ASP A 219 -11.43 -8.15 10.23
CA ASP A 219 -12.78 -8.58 10.62
C ASP A 219 -13.84 -8.21 9.59
N LYS A 220 -13.70 -7.03 8.99
CA LYS A 220 -14.65 -6.50 8.04
C LYS A 220 -14.66 -7.26 6.70
N ILE A 221 -13.50 -7.61 6.16
CA ILE A 221 -13.43 -8.42 4.93
C ILE A 221 -13.82 -9.88 5.21
N LEU A 222 -13.46 -10.43 6.37
CA LEU A 222 -13.88 -11.77 6.77
C LEU A 222 -15.40 -11.89 6.86
N ALA A 223 -16.09 -10.83 7.29
CA ALA A 223 -17.55 -10.78 7.33
C ALA A 223 -18.20 -10.82 5.92
N LEU A 224 -17.47 -10.53 4.84
CA LEU A 224 -17.93 -10.69 3.46
C LEU A 224 -17.90 -12.15 3.00
N GLY A 225 -17.33 -13.08 3.77
CA GLY A 225 -17.36 -14.52 3.51
C GLY A 225 -16.04 -15.10 2.99
N LYS A 226 -14.94 -14.56 3.46
CA LYS A 226 -13.59 -15.11 3.18
C LYS A 226 -12.92 -15.60 4.47
#